data_778daa258e83bd05ccf59f1757c8a73e
#
_entry.id   778daa258e83bd05ccf59f1757c8a73e
#
_cell.length_a   1.000
_cell.length_b   1.000
_cell.length_c   1.000
_cell.angle_alpha   90.00
_cell.angle_beta   90.00
_cell.angle_gamma   90.00
#
_symmetry.space_group_name_H-M   'P 1'
#
loop_
_entity.id
_entity.type
_entity.pdbx_description
1 polymer ?
#
loop_
_entity_poly.entity_id
_entity_poly.type
_entity_poly.pdbx_seq_one_letter_code
_entity_poly.pdbx_strand_id
1 'polypeptide(L)'
;MTQAAGSEDPLRHLAPLERDCLLRYCALLRERLGGSLVRLVLFGSAARGDMWEAGSPMHSDIDLLVVTAEALPPETAEQLVNKTYPLYLECGRQIGPQFRSAGELSQPRGERAAAFAENLARDGIDLGV
;
A
#
# COMPACT_ATOMS: atom_id res chain seq x y z
N MET A 1 -9.64 13.28 -24.64
CA MET A 1 -9.32 13.26 -23.93
C MET A 1 -9.02 12.32 -23.32
N THR A 2 -8.55 11.89 -23.54
CA THR A 2 -8.31 11.16 -22.98
C THR A 2 -7.98 11.14 -21.86
N GLN A 3 -8.15 11.56 -21.59
CA GLN A 3 -8.05 11.65 -20.42
C GLN A 3 -8.72 10.74 -19.62
N ALA A 4 -9.59 9.91 -20.15
CA ALA A 4 -10.38 9.05 -19.33
C ALA A 4 -9.54 8.17 -18.44
N ALA A 5 -8.55 7.53 -18.98
CA ALA A 5 -7.66 6.69 -18.17
C ALA A 5 -6.95 7.52 -17.11
N GLY A 6 -6.49 8.71 -17.48
CA GLY A 6 -5.80 9.57 -16.53
C GLY A 6 -6.71 10.15 -15.47
N SER A 7 -8.03 10.13 -15.70
CA SER A 7 -8.98 10.71 -14.76
C SER A 7 -9.54 9.70 -13.77
N GLU A 8 -9.24 8.42 -13.93
CA GLU A 8 -9.71 7.42 -12.99
C GLU A 8 -9.06 7.59 -11.63
N ASP A 9 -9.90 7.56 -10.60
CA ASP A 9 -9.44 7.67 -9.24
C ASP A 9 -8.75 6.33 -8.85
N PRO A 10 -7.46 6.35 -8.50
CA PRO A 10 -6.77 5.13 -8.12
C PRO A 10 -7.34 4.50 -6.85
N LEU A 11 -8.07 5.26 -6.05
CA LEU A 11 -8.66 4.76 -4.80
C LEU A 11 -10.17 4.53 -4.92
N ARG A 12 -10.68 4.39 -6.13
CA ARG A 12 -12.13 4.30 -6.38
C ARG A 12 -12.80 3.10 -5.71
N HIS A 13 -12.03 2.06 -5.37
CA HIS A 13 -12.58 0.86 -4.75
C HIS A 13 -12.66 0.97 -3.22
N LEU A 14 -12.18 2.05 -2.65
CA LEU A 14 -12.21 2.27 -1.20
C LEU A 14 -13.38 3.14 -0.80
N ALA A 15 -14.00 2.80 0.34
CA ALA A 15 -15.03 3.66 0.92
C ALA A 15 -14.40 4.98 1.39
N PRO A 16 -15.18 6.07 1.53
CA PRO A 16 -14.62 7.38 1.89
C PRO A 16 -13.75 7.38 3.14
N LEU A 17 -14.14 6.67 4.20
CA LEU A 17 -13.32 6.61 5.42
C LEU A 17 -12.05 5.81 5.21
N GLU A 18 -12.13 4.73 4.44
CA GLU A 18 -10.95 3.91 4.11
C GLU A 18 -9.95 4.71 3.30
N ARG A 19 -10.47 5.47 2.34
CA ARG A 19 -9.66 6.32 1.50
C ARG A 19 -8.94 7.40 2.32
N ASP A 20 -9.68 8.04 3.21
CA ASP A 20 -9.13 9.07 4.08
C ASP A 20 -8.01 8.52 4.96
N CYS A 21 -8.24 7.35 5.56
CA CYS A 21 -7.23 6.72 6.41
C CYS A 21 -5.99 6.34 5.62
N LEU A 22 -6.15 5.80 4.42
CA LEU A 22 -5.01 5.44 3.59
C LEU A 22 -4.20 6.68 3.21
N LEU A 23 -4.87 7.76 2.82
CA LEU A 23 -4.18 9.01 2.45
C LEU A 23 -3.44 9.61 3.64
N ARG A 24 -4.02 9.52 4.83
CA ARG A 24 -3.34 9.99 6.04
C ARG A 24 -2.12 9.14 6.37
N TYR A 25 -2.22 7.83 6.16
CA TYR A 25 -1.08 6.95 6.38
C TYR A 25 0.04 7.24 5.37
N CYS A 26 -0.32 7.45 4.11
CA CYS A 26 0.67 7.83 3.10
C CYS A 26 1.37 9.14 3.46
N ALA A 27 0.63 10.12 3.97
CA ALA A 27 1.22 11.38 4.40
C ALA A 27 2.19 11.17 5.56
N LEU A 28 1.83 10.30 6.49
CA LEU A 28 2.70 9.93 7.61
C LEU A 28 4.00 9.31 7.11
N LEU A 29 3.90 8.40 6.14
CA LEU A 29 5.08 7.75 5.57
C LEU A 29 5.99 8.75 4.89
N ARG A 30 5.41 9.70 4.14
CA ARG A 30 6.20 10.74 3.49
C ARG A 30 6.94 11.58 4.51
N GLU A 31 6.27 11.92 5.59
CA GLU A 31 6.87 12.73 6.66
C GLU A 31 8.00 11.97 7.36
N ARG A 32 7.74 10.71 7.72
CA ARG A 32 8.70 9.93 8.50
C ARG A 32 9.89 9.44 7.69
N LEU A 33 9.67 9.08 6.44
CA LEU A 33 10.72 8.51 5.60
C LEU A 33 11.43 9.53 4.72
N GLY A 34 10.75 10.64 4.40
CA GLY A 34 11.37 11.72 3.62
C GLY A 34 11.99 11.22 2.33
N GLY A 35 13.23 11.60 2.10
CA GLY A 35 13.95 11.26 0.89
C GLY A 35 14.24 9.78 0.71
N SER A 36 14.10 8.96 1.75
CA SER A 36 14.32 7.52 1.60
C SER A 36 13.11 6.82 1.02
N LEU A 37 11.94 7.47 0.99
CA LEU A 37 10.74 6.89 0.38
C LEU A 37 10.82 7.03 -1.13
N VAL A 38 10.77 5.88 -1.83
CA VAL A 38 10.90 5.85 -3.29
C VAL A 38 9.53 5.76 -3.96
N ARG A 39 8.63 4.94 -3.42
CA ARG A 39 7.36 4.71 -4.07
C ARG A 39 6.35 4.11 -3.09
N LEU A 40 5.06 4.40 -3.33
CA LEU A 40 3.94 3.79 -2.63
C LEU A 40 3.05 3.14 -3.68
N VAL A 41 2.72 1.87 -3.48
CA VAL A 41 1.91 1.11 -4.43
C VAL A 41 0.76 0.42 -3.71
N LEU A 42 -0.46 0.72 -4.14
CA LEU A 42 -1.64 -0.01 -3.68
C LEU A 42 -1.71 -1.31 -4.48
N PHE A 43 -1.88 -2.44 -3.81
CA PHE A 43 -1.96 -3.71 -4.52
C PHE A 43 -3.00 -4.61 -3.87
N GLY A 44 -3.13 -5.83 -4.37
CA GLY A 44 -4.08 -6.79 -3.83
C GLY A 44 -5.52 -6.41 -4.14
N SER A 45 -6.44 -6.84 -3.28
CA SER A 45 -7.86 -6.68 -3.55
C SER A 45 -8.33 -5.24 -3.60
N ALA A 46 -7.68 -4.34 -2.86
CA ALA A 46 -8.04 -2.91 -2.89
C ALA A 46 -7.74 -2.31 -4.25
N ALA A 47 -6.69 -2.77 -4.92
CA ALA A 47 -6.35 -2.29 -6.26
C ALA A 47 -7.25 -2.92 -7.32
N ARG A 48 -7.60 -4.21 -7.14
CA ARG A 48 -8.44 -4.93 -8.11
C ARG A 48 -9.92 -4.64 -7.94
N GLY A 49 -10.35 -4.26 -6.74
CA GLY A 49 -11.76 -3.97 -6.47
C GLY A 49 -12.56 -5.18 -6.02
N ASP A 50 -11.90 -6.25 -5.58
CA ASP A 50 -12.57 -7.47 -5.13
C ASP A 50 -12.43 -7.71 -3.62
N MET A 51 -12.42 -6.61 -2.85
CA MET A 51 -12.35 -6.69 -1.40
C MET A 51 -13.64 -7.21 -0.78
N TRP A 52 -13.49 -8.01 0.28
CA TRP A 52 -14.61 -8.35 1.13
C TRP A 52 -15.02 -7.12 1.95
N GLU A 53 -16.31 -7.09 2.32
CA GLU A 53 -16.82 -5.96 3.10
C GLU A 53 -16.14 -5.84 4.46
N ALA A 54 -15.97 -4.62 4.92
CA ALA A 54 -15.42 -4.36 6.25
C ALA A 54 -16.36 -4.95 7.31
N GLY A 55 -15.77 -5.54 8.34
CA GLY A 55 -16.55 -6.19 9.40
C GLY A 55 -16.88 -7.64 9.12
N SER A 56 -16.70 -8.10 7.88
CA SER A 56 -16.83 -9.52 7.54
C SER A 56 -15.69 -10.30 8.17
N PRO A 57 -15.92 -11.55 8.62
CA PRO A 57 -14.80 -12.38 9.08
C PRO A 57 -13.73 -12.59 8.03
N MET A 58 -14.08 -12.42 6.76
CA MET A 58 -13.17 -12.61 5.63
C MET A 58 -12.75 -11.29 5.00
N HIS A 59 -12.95 -10.15 5.68
CA HIS A 59 -12.64 -8.86 5.08
C HIS A 59 -11.16 -8.77 4.71
N SER A 60 -10.90 -8.07 3.63
CA SER A 60 -9.54 -7.89 3.11
C SER A 60 -8.89 -6.65 3.70
N ASP A 61 -7.59 -6.73 3.91
CA ASP A 61 -6.81 -5.56 4.31
C ASP A 61 -6.54 -4.69 3.09
N ILE A 62 -6.18 -3.44 3.33
CA ILE A 62 -5.68 -2.55 2.28
C ILE A 62 -4.18 -2.83 2.16
N ASP A 63 -3.78 -3.52 1.11
CA ASP A 63 -2.38 -3.88 0.92
C ASP A 63 -1.61 -2.71 0.30
N LEU A 64 -0.61 -2.23 1.03
CA LEU A 64 0.19 -1.09 0.61
C LEU A 64 1.66 -1.49 0.60
N LEU A 65 2.30 -1.34 -0.55
CA LEU A 65 3.73 -1.56 -0.67
C LEU A 65 4.46 -0.23 -0.46
N VAL A 66 5.39 -0.25 0.47
CA VAL A 66 6.22 0.92 0.79
C VAL A 66 7.64 0.61 0.33
N VAL A 67 8.07 1.28 -0.73
CA VAL A 67 9.40 1.07 -1.30
C VAL A 67 10.34 2.14 -0.79
N THR A 68 11.45 1.71 -0.21
CA THR A 68 12.48 2.62 0.29
C THR A 68 13.79 2.39 -0.46
N ALA A 69 14.65 3.41 -0.47
CA ALA A 69 15.95 3.30 -1.14
C ALA A 69 16.78 2.17 -0.53
N GLU A 70 16.79 2.09 0.81
CA GLU A 70 17.48 1.04 1.54
C GLU A 70 16.49 0.32 2.44
N ALA A 71 16.81 -0.90 2.82
CA ALA A 71 15.97 -1.66 3.74
C ALA A 71 15.86 -0.92 5.07
N LEU A 72 14.65 -0.87 5.62
CA LEU A 72 14.42 -0.20 6.90
C LEU A 72 14.89 -1.11 8.05
N PRO A 73 15.41 -0.50 9.13
CA PRO A 73 15.64 -1.26 10.36
C PRO A 73 14.33 -1.89 10.83
N PRO A 74 14.37 -3.11 11.38
CA PRO A 74 13.13 -3.77 11.83
C PRO A 74 12.31 -2.94 12.82
N GLU A 75 12.94 -2.24 13.75
CA GLU A 75 12.20 -1.42 14.70
C GLU A 75 11.51 -0.23 14.05
N THR A 76 12.10 0.34 13.02
CA THR A 76 11.48 1.44 12.28
C THR A 76 10.23 0.93 11.55
N ALA A 77 10.37 -0.21 10.87
CA ALA A 77 9.23 -0.82 10.18
C ALA A 77 8.11 -1.14 11.17
N GLU A 78 8.44 -1.71 12.32
CA GLU A 78 7.46 -2.03 13.34
C GLU A 78 6.72 -0.81 13.84
N GLN A 79 7.43 0.29 14.08
CA GLN A 79 6.82 1.54 14.52
C GLN A 79 5.81 2.05 13.48
N LEU A 80 6.18 1.95 12.21
CA LEU A 80 5.30 2.40 11.13
C LEU A 80 4.08 1.48 10.99
N VAL A 81 4.25 0.17 11.16
CA VAL A 81 3.12 -0.75 11.18
C VAL A 81 2.16 -0.40 12.30
N ASN A 82 2.70 -0.11 13.50
CA ASN A 82 1.86 0.20 14.67
C ASN A 82 1.03 1.45 14.47
N LYS A 83 1.45 2.37 13.60
CA LYS A 83 0.68 3.59 13.31
C LYS A 83 -0.60 3.31 12.53
N THR A 84 -0.78 2.11 12.00
CA THR A 84 -2.01 1.75 11.29
C THR A 84 -3.16 1.45 12.24
N TYR A 85 -2.88 1.11 13.50
CA TYR A 85 -3.93 0.70 14.42
C TYR A 85 -4.97 1.79 14.71
N PRO A 86 -4.58 3.03 15.05
CA PRO A 86 -5.58 4.09 15.24
C PRO A 86 -6.44 4.31 14.01
N LEU A 87 -5.87 4.16 12.82
CA LEU A 87 -6.61 4.33 11.58
C LEU A 87 -7.63 3.20 11.39
N TYR A 88 -7.23 1.98 11.75
CA TYR A 88 -8.14 0.85 11.71
C TYR A 88 -9.37 1.11 12.60
N LEU A 89 -9.15 1.66 13.79
CA LEU A 89 -10.25 1.97 14.70
C LEU A 89 -11.21 3.01 14.12
N GLU A 90 -10.72 3.89 13.26
CA GLU A 90 -11.56 4.91 12.64
C GLU A 90 -12.35 4.41 11.44
N CYS A 91 -11.74 3.60 10.59
CA CYS A 91 -12.38 3.21 9.33
C CYS A 91 -12.86 1.75 9.28
N GLY A 92 -12.45 0.94 10.24
CA GLY A 92 -12.86 -0.47 10.28
C GLY A 92 -12.12 -1.37 9.30
N ARG A 93 -11.14 -0.84 8.57
CA ARG A 93 -10.35 -1.61 7.61
C ARG A 93 -8.88 -1.48 7.94
N GLN A 94 -8.19 -2.60 8.07
CA GLN A 94 -6.77 -2.60 8.40
C GLN A 94 -5.93 -2.26 7.17
N ILE A 95 -4.94 -1.39 7.35
CA ILE A 95 -3.92 -1.15 6.33
C ILE A 95 -2.79 -2.12 6.64
N GLY A 96 -2.41 -2.91 5.64
CA GLY A 96 -1.32 -3.88 5.75
C GLY A 96 -0.11 -3.41 4.96
N PRO A 97 0.78 -2.63 5.56
CA PRO A 97 1.96 -2.16 4.83
C PRO A 97 3.00 -3.26 4.71
N GLN A 98 3.64 -3.33 3.55
CA GLN A 98 4.78 -4.19 3.33
C GLN A 98 5.94 -3.32 2.90
N PHE A 99 7.06 -3.44 3.61
CA PHE A 99 8.24 -2.62 3.36
C PHE A 99 9.27 -3.40 2.56
N ARG A 100 9.71 -2.83 1.45
CA ARG A 100 10.73 -3.45 0.60
C ARG A 100 11.69 -2.38 0.14
N SER A 101 12.95 -2.74 -0.03
CA SER A 101 13.90 -1.81 -0.65
C SER A 101 13.76 -1.88 -2.17
N ALA A 102 14.20 -0.82 -2.85
CA ALA A 102 14.19 -0.80 -4.30
C ALA A 102 15.02 -1.95 -4.88
N GLY A 103 16.13 -2.28 -4.23
CA GLY A 103 16.99 -3.38 -4.69
C GLY A 103 16.30 -4.74 -4.60
N GLU A 104 15.53 -4.97 -3.55
CA GLU A 104 14.79 -6.22 -3.40
C GLU A 104 13.78 -6.41 -4.53
N LEU A 105 13.13 -5.34 -4.93
CA LEU A 105 12.10 -5.41 -5.98
C LEU A 105 12.71 -5.55 -7.37
N SER A 106 13.86 -4.91 -7.61
CA SER A 106 14.50 -4.98 -8.93
C SER A 106 15.18 -6.31 -9.19
N GLN A 107 15.52 -7.04 -8.14
CA GLN A 107 16.18 -8.34 -8.26
C GLN A 107 15.50 -9.36 -7.35
N PRO A 108 14.26 -9.76 -7.69
CA PRO A 108 13.53 -10.70 -6.85
C PRO A 108 14.23 -12.05 -6.80
N ARG A 109 14.28 -12.63 -5.60
CA ARG A 109 14.91 -13.92 -5.38
C ARG A 109 13.87 -14.95 -5.03
N GLY A 110 13.81 -16.00 -5.84
CA GLY A 110 12.89 -17.11 -5.61
C GLY A 110 11.53 -16.90 -6.27
N GLU A 111 10.76 -17.97 -6.30
CA GLU A 111 9.47 -17.98 -7.00
C GLU A 111 8.45 -17.05 -6.37
N ARG A 112 8.40 -16.97 -5.03
CA ARG A 112 7.46 -16.11 -4.35
C ARG A 112 7.73 -14.65 -4.63
N ALA A 113 9.00 -14.25 -4.61
CA ALA A 113 9.37 -12.86 -4.88
C ALA A 113 9.08 -12.51 -6.34
N ALA A 114 9.34 -13.44 -7.26
CA ALA A 114 9.06 -13.22 -8.68
C ALA A 114 7.55 -13.09 -8.91
N ALA A 115 6.75 -13.95 -8.29
CA ALA A 115 5.29 -13.89 -8.41
C ALA A 115 4.74 -12.60 -7.85
N PHE A 116 5.28 -12.13 -6.72
CA PHE A 116 4.87 -10.86 -6.12
C PHE A 116 5.17 -9.70 -7.06
N ALA A 117 6.37 -9.69 -7.67
CA ALA A 117 6.75 -8.66 -8.62
C ALA A 117 5.83 -8.64 -9.84
N GLU A 118 5.46 -9.82 -10.35
CA GLU A 118 4.53 -9.92 -11.47
C GLU A 118 3.15 -9.38 -11.11
N ASN A 119 2.65 -9.72 -9.92
CA ASN A 119 1.35 -9.25 -9.45
C ASN A 119 1.34 -7.74 -9.30
N LEU A 120 2.43 -7.16 -8.79
CA LEU A 120 2.55 -5.71 -8.67
C LEU A 120 2.53 -5.04 -10.04
N ALA A 121 3.24 -5.62 -11.01
CA ALA A 121 3.29 -5.06 -12.35
C ALA A 121 1.93 -5.10 -13.03
N ARG A 122 1.14 -6.15 -12.77
CA ARG A 122 -0.16 -6.32 -13.39
C ARG A 122 -1.25 -5.48 -12.72
N ASP A 123 -1.31 -5.52 -11.38
CA ASP A 123 -2.44 -4.98 -10.63
C ASP A 123 -2.10 -3.77 -9.76
N GLY A 124 -0.83 -3.50 -9.52
CA GLY A 124 -0.42 -2.44 -8.62
C GLY A 124 -0.77 -1.05 -9.12
N ILE A 125 -1.19 -0.19 -8.21
CA ILE A 125 -1.53 1.19 -8.52
C ILE A 125 -0.53 2.09 -7.81
N ASP A 126 0.26 2.82 -8.58
CA ASP A 126 1.30 3.70 -8.05
C ASP A 126 0.64 4.96 -7.46
N LEU A 127 0.90 5.20 -6.19
CA LEU A 127 0.35 6.37 -5.50
C LEU A 127 1.37 7.52 -5.43
N GLY A 128 2.54 7.33 -6.03
CA GLY A 128 3.60 8.32 -6.00
C GLY A 128 4.40 8.26 -4.72
N VAL A 129 4.98 9.35 -4.33
CA VAL A 129 5.73 9.48 -3.07
C VAL A 129 5.23 10.64 -2.25
#